data_7fd1200510a592c62c7ed10bc917a03a
#
_entry.id   7fd1200510a592c62c7ed10bc917a03a
#
_cell.length_a   1.000
_cell.length_b   1.000
_cell.length_c   1.000
_cell.angle_alpha   90.00
_cell.angle_beta   90.00
_cell.angle_gamma   90.00
#
_symmetry.space_group_name_H-M   'P 1'
#
loop_
_entity.id
_entity.type
_entity.pdbx_description
1 polymer ?
#
loop_
_entity_poly.entity_id
_entity_poly.type
_entity_poly.pdbx_seq_one_letter_code
_entity_poly.pdbx_strand_id
1 'polypeptide(L)'
;MNVSDKEFAMKATLFKNATVYPITSQAIPNCDVLVANGKIKDVGPNLQPPLQVEVVDCKNQYLFPGFIDVHTHLGLYDEGTGWAGNDANETIEPLTPHIRALDSVHPLDSAFKDAVQYGITTAHIMPGSANVIGGTTSVIKTTGTNISNMLIQETAGLKIALGENPKRIHSHGNKESITRMGIMGMLREAFYEAKHCDNTDSLRIKPIVQALRREIPVRIHAHRADDILSALRFADEFNLDIRIEHCTEGHLIAHELADRNLKVCVGPTLTRRSKIELKNKSWETYQALWNQGVEVSITTDHPYTPIQYLNICASIAVREGLDEQKALEGITIAAARNLRVDHRVGSIERNKDADLVLWNYHPFHYLAKPLVTMINGKILFKKN
;
A
#
# COMPACT_ATOMS: atom_id res chain seq x y z
N MET A 1 -5.68 30.87 38.39
CA MET A 1 -6.56 30.10 37.49
C MET A 1 -5.71 29.61 36.34
N ASN A 2 -5.42 28.35 36.33
CA ASN A 2 -4.49 27.71 35.38
C ASN A 2 -5.06 27.65 33.97
N VAL A 3 -4.27 28.12 33.01
CA VAL A 3 -4.56 28.08 31.57
C VAL A 3 -4.02 26.74 30.98
N SER A 4 -4.45 25.59 31.48
CA SER A 4 -3.89 24.30 31.06
C SER A 4 -4.89 23.19 30.73
N ASP A 5 -6.17 23.47 30.50
CA ASP A 5 -7.14 22.43 30.15
C ASP A 5 -8.12 22.85 29.04
N LYS A 6 -7.60 23.35 27.93
CA LYS A 6 -8.31 23.25 26.67
C LYS A 6 -7.79 21.99 25.94
N GLU A 7 -8.15 20.82 26.45
CA GLU A 7 -8.23 19.63 25.62
C GLU A 7 -9.05 19.98 24.37
N PHE A 8 -8.42 19.94 23.21
CA PHE A 8 -9.12 19.97 21.94
C PHE A 8 -9.95 18.68 21.85
N ALA A 9 -11.12 18.68 22.47
CA ALA A 9 -12.12 17.65 22.22
C ALA A 9 -12.35 17.61 20.70
N MET A 10 -11.85 16.60 20.03
CA MET A 10 -12.11 16.41 18.59
C MET A 10 -13.63 16.31 18.45
N LYS A 11 -14.21 17.24 17.68
CA LYS A 11 -15.65 17.26 17.40
C LYS A 11 -16.08 15.90 16.88
N ALA A 12 -17.17 15.37 17.41
CA ALA A 12 -17.80 14.20 16.83
C ALA A 12 -18.38 14.57 15.46
N THR A 13 -18.37 13.62 14.53
CA THR A 13 -18.99 13.77 13.20
C THR A 13 -19.94 12.62 12.98
N LEU A 14 -21.16 12.93 12.52
CA LEU A 14 -22.16 11.94 12.11
C LEU A 14 -22.37 12.02 10.59
N PHE A 15 -21.93 10.97 9.87
CA PHE A 15 -22.36 10.74 8.49
C PHE A 15 -23.75 10.11 8.54
N LYS A 16 -24.76 10.80 8.01
CA LYS A 16 -26.15 10.41 8.13
C LYS A 16 -26.75 10.01 6.78
N ASN A 17 -27.62 9.00 6.78
CA ASN A 17 -28.34 8.56 5.58
C ASN A 17 -27.43 8.13 4.42
N ALA A 18 -26.33 7.40 4.69
CA ALA A 18 -25.44 6.89 3.65
C ALA A 18 -25.85 5.50 3.17
N THR A 19 -25.43 5.14 1.95
CA THR A 19 -25.23 3.73 1.60
C THR A 19 -23.80 3.37 2.03
N VAL A 20 -23.68 2.69 3.16
CA VAL A 20 -22.37 2.35 3.76
C VAL A 20 -21.86 1.05 3.20
N TYR A 21 -20.62 1.04 2.75
CA TYR A 21 -19.86 -0.14 2.31
C TYR A 21 -18.83 -0.53 3.36
N PRO A 22 -19.14 -1.44 4.29
CA PRO A 22 -18.20 -1.87 5.33
C PRO A 22 -17.00 -2.62 4.75
N ILE A 23 -17.12 -3.19 3.57
CA ILE A 23 -16.21 -4.08 2.84
C ILE A 23 -16.23 -5.51 3.39
N THR A 24 -16.20 -5.68 4.72
CA THR A 24 -16.23 -7.00 5.39
C THR A 24 -17.62 -7.62 5.45
N SER A 25 -18.66 -6.89 5.04
CA SER A 25 -20.05 -7.33 4.91
C SER A 25 -20.72 -6.63 3.74
N GLN A 26 -21.97 -7.00 3.45
CA GLN A 26 -22.75 -6.36 2.40
C GLN A 26 -23.02 -4.88 2.67
N ALA A 27 -23.21 -4.11 1.60
CA ALA A 27 -23.59 -2.71 1.69
C ALA A 27 -24.89 -2.50 2.48
N ILE A 28 -24.93 -1.47 3.31
CA ILE A 28 -26.07 -1.14 4.20
C ILE A 28 -26.67 0.19 3.75
N PRO A 29 -27.88 0.18 3.14
CA PRO A 29 -28.58 1.41 2.76
C PRO A 29 -29.12 2.13 3.99
N ASN A 30 -29.30 3.46 3.89
CA ASN A 30 -29.84 4.32 4.94
C ASN A 30 -29.17 4.10 6.31
N CYS A 31 -27.86 4.06 6.31
CA CYS A 31 -27.06 3.78 7.49
C CYS A 31 -26.29 5.03 7.91
N ASP A 32 -26.12 5.19 9.22
CA ASP A 32 -25.35 6.26 9.82
C ASP A 32 -24.00 5.72 10.29
N VAL A 33 -22.96 6.59 10.27
CA VAL A 33 -21.64 6.31 10.85
C VAL A 33 -21.26 7.43 11.80
N LEU A 34 -21.11 7.10 13.08
CA LEU A 34 -20.67 8.03 14.11
C LEU A 34 -19.16 7.95 14.31
N VAL A 35 -18.52 9.08 14.19
CA VAL A 35 -17.06 9.25 14.41
C VAL A 35 -16.83 10.12 15.65
N ALA A 36 -15.93 9.72 16.53
CA ALA A 36 -15.44 10.54 17.62
C ALA A 36 -14.00 10.15 17.98
N ASN A 37 -13.19 11.11 18.39
CA ASN A 37 -11.79 10.92 18.79
C ASN A 37 -10.96 10.17 17.71
N GLY A 38 -11.18 10.50 16.44
CA GLY A 38 -10.46 9.90 15.32
C GLY A 38 -10.84 8.47 14.98
N LYS A 39 -11.85 7.89 15.65
CA LYS A 39 -12.28 6.50 15.50
C LYS A 39 -13.74 6.39 15.10
N ILE A 40 -14.08 5.33 14.38
CA ILE A 40 -15.45 4.90 14.14
C ILE A 40 -16.02 4.40 15.47
N LYS A 41 -17.06 5.05 15.97
CA LYS A 41 -17.70 4.70 17.25
C LYS A 41 -18.87 3.76 17.05
N ASP A 42 -19.69 4.06 16.06
CA ASP A 42 -20.87 3.26 15.78
C ASP A 42 -21.23 3.27 14.29
N VAL A 43 -21.88 2.21 13.85
CA VAL A 43 -22.41 2.02 12.48
C VAL A 43 -23.79 1.39 12.61
N GLY A 44 -24.80 2.03 12.08
CA GLY A 44 -26.17 1.51 12.15
C GLY A 44 -27.22 2.54 11.76
N PRO A 45 -28.50 2.17 11.64
CA PRO A 45 -29.56 3.10 11.29
C PRO A 45 -29.95 3.99 12.48
N ASN A 46 -30.31 5.24 12.22
CA ASN A 46 -30.90 6.19 13.19
C ASN A 46 -30.05 6.39 14.45
N LEU A 47 -28.74 6.52 14.31
CA LEU A 47 -27.86 6.76 15.45
C LEU A 47 -28.20 8.10 16.13
N GLN A 48 -28.19 8.09 17.47
CA GLN A 48 -28.38 9.29 18.26
C GLN A 48 -27.03 9.95 18.52
N PRO A 49 -26.75 11.12 17.93
CA PRO A 49 -25.48 11.78 18.11
C PRO A 49 -25.38 12.44 19.51
N PRO A 50 -24.14 12.67 20.01
CA PRO A 50 -23.95 13.52 21.20
C PRO A 50 -24.35 14.96 20.91
N LEU A 51 -24.53 15.77 21.99
CA LEU A 51 -25.03 17.15 21.92
C LEU A 51 -24.21 18.09 21.00
N GLN A 52 -22.91 17.81 20.80
CA GLN A 52 -22.05 18.61 19.91
C GLN A 52 -21.47 17.69 18.83
N VAL A 53 -22.15 17.63 17.68
CA VAL A 53 -21.77 16.81 16.53
C VAL A 53 -21.86 17.63 15.25
N GLU A 54 -20.87 17.49 14.36
CA GLU A 54 -21.01 17.92 12.98
C GLU A 54 -21.78 16.86 12.19
N VAL A 55 -22.90 17.23 11.56
CA VAL A 55 -23.70 16.31 10.75
C VAL A 55 -23.34 16.51 9.28
N VAL A 56 -22.97 15.42 8.63
CA VAL A 56 -22.81 15.32 7.17
C VAL A 56 -23.97 14.50 6.62
N ASP A 57 -24.97 15.17 6.04
CA ASP A 57 -26.09 14.47 5.37
C ASP A 57 -25.59 13.91 4.03
N CYS A 58 -25.50 12.58 3.96
CA CYS A 58 -24.98 11.87 2.80
C CYS A 58 -26.01 11.69 1.68
N LYS A 59 -27.29 12.01 1.89
CA LYS A 59 -28.36 11.97 0.85
C LYS A 59 -28.37 10.66 0.04
N ASN A 60 -28.20 9.53 0.72
CA ASN A 60 -28.09 8.18 0.15
C ASN A 60 -26.87 7.98 -0.78
N GLN A 61 -25.87 8.85 -0.73
CA GLN A 61 -24.60 8.68 -1.42
C GLN A 61 -23.74 7.59 -0.75
N TYR A 62 -22.63 7.25 -1.35
CA TYR A 62 -21.86 6.05 -1.07
C TYR A 62 -20.72 6.34 -0.11
N LEU A 63 -20.74 5.75 1.09
CA LEU A 63 -19.68 5.90 2.09
C LEU A 63 -18.80 4.64 2.13
N PHE A 64 -17.53 4.82 1.80
CA PHE A 64 -16.51 3.78 1.78
C PHE A 64 -15.42 4.05 2.83
N PRO A 65 -14.67 3.02 3.29
CA PRO A 65 -13.41 3.27 3.97
C PRO A 65 -12.44 3.94 3.01
N GLY A 66 -11.49 4.69 3.53
CA GLY A 66 -10.41 5.25 2.73
C GLY A 66 -9.63 4.18 1.99
N PHE A 67 -9.26 4.44 0.74
CA PHE A 67 -8.51 3.51 -0.07
C PHE A 67 -7.05 3.45 0.36
N ILE A 68 -6.42 2.32 0.09
CA ILE A 68 -5.06 1.99 0.49
C ILE A 68 -4.26 1.61 -0.75
N ASP A 69 -3.22 2.37 -1.06
CA ASP A 69 -2.26 1.95 -2.06
C ASP A 69 -1.11 1.17 -1.39
N VAL A 70 -1.03 -0.10 -1.73
CA VAL A 70 -0.18 -1.08 -1.04
C VAL A 70 1.28 -1.04 -1.49
N HIS A 71 1.60 -0.29 -2.55
CA HIS A 71 2.95 -0.15 -3.08
C HIS A 71 3.11 1.19 -3.79
N THR A 72 3.84 2.11 -3.19
CA THR A 72 4.09 3.43 -3.78
C THR A 72 5.50 3.93 -3.48
N HIS A 73 5.90 4.93 -4.27
CA HIS A 73 7.06 5.78 -3.99
C HIS A 73 6.62 7.22 -3.68
N LEU A 74 5.41 7.38 -3.13
CA LEU A 74 4.80 8.66 -2.80
C LEU A 74 5.69 9.48 -1.88
N GLY A 75 6.01 10.72 -2.29
CA GLY A 75 6.93 11.61 -1.60
C GLY A 75 8.42 11.28 -1.78
N LEU A 76 8.77 10.20 -2.50
CA LEU A 76 10.16 9.86 -2.88
C LEU A 76 10.48 10.31 -4.32
N TYR A 77 9.45 10.67 -5.09
CA TYR A 77 9.53 11.36 -6.37
C TYR A 77 8.75 12.66 -6.20
N ASP A 78 9.43 13.74 -5.80
CA ASP A 78 8.78 15.04 -5.61
C ASP A 78 8.32 15.60 -6.95
N GLU A 79 7.00 15.71 -7.13
CA GLU A 79 6.42 16.11 -8.41
C GLU A 79 6.85 17.53 -8.81
N GLY A 80 7.27 17.66 -10.08
CA GLY A 80 7.68 18.94 -10.66
C GLY A 80 9.14 19.34 -10.41
N THR A 81 9.93 18.57 -9.64
CA THR A 81 11.33 18.91 -9.30
C THR A 81 12.37 18.18 -10.13
N GLY A 82 11.94 17.27 -11.02
CA GLY A 82 12.81 16.51 -11.91
C GLY A 82 13.77 15.58 -11.16
N TRP A 83 15.02 15.49 -11.62
CA TRP A 83 16.00 14.56 -11.03
C TRP A 83 16.34 14.89 -9.57
N ALA A 84 16.30 16.16 -9.20
CA ALA A 84 16.65 16.60 -7.83
C ALA A 84 15.61 16.14 -6.78
N GLY A 85 14.37 15.86 -7.20
CA GLY A 85 13.32 15.31 -6.34
C GLY A 85 13.18 13.78 -6.42
N ASN A 86 14.13 13.08 -7.07
CA ASN A 86 14.06 11.63 -7.23
C ASN A 86 14.99 10.94 -6.23
N ASP A 87 14.46 10.63 -5.04
CA ASP A 87 15.17 9.96 -3.94
C ASP A 87 14.68 8.51 -3.71
N ALA A 88 13.99 7.93 -4.69
CA ALA A 88 13.43 6.59 -4.53
C ALA A 88 14.48 5.47 -4.59
N ASN A 89 15.63 5.70 -5.23
CA ASN A 89 16.63 4.67 -5.44
C ASN A 89 18.02 5.15 -5.03
N GLU A 90 18.58 4.52 -3.99
CA GLU A 90 20.02 4.58 -3.75
C GLU A 90 20.72 3.60 -4.70
N THR A 91 21.78 4.06 -5.38
CA THR A 91 22.44 3.24 -6.43
C THR A 91 23.94 3.07 -6.22
N ILE A 92 24.49 3.52 -5.10
CA ILE A 92 25.94 3.45 -4.80
C ILE A 92 26.39 1.98 -4.68
N GLU A 93 25.56 1.14 -4.06
CA GLU A 93 25.83 -0.29 -3.86
C GLU A 93 24.56 -1.13 -3.99
N PRO A 94 24.66 -2.42 -4.35
CA PRO A 94 23.48 -3.27 -4.56
C PRO A 94 22.76 -3.69 -3.26
N LEU A 95 23.41 -3.61 -2.10
CA LEU A 95 22.89 -4.04 -0.81
C LEU A 95 22.86 -2.88 0.18
N THR A 96 21.68 -2.30 0.38
CA THR A 96 21.44 -1.14 1.26
C THR A 96 20.37 -1.40 2.32
N PRO A 97 20.46 -2.47 3.11
CA PRO A 97 19.41 -2.84 4.08
C PRO A 97 19.20 -1.80 5.18
N HIS A 98 20.20 -0.94 5.45
CA HIS A 98 20.19 0.10 6.47
C HIS A 98 19.42 1.37 6.08
N ILE A 99 19.06 1.52 4.80
CA ILE A 99 18.34 2.69 4.31
C ILE A 99 16.84 2.55 4.65
N ARG A 100 16.20 3.67 4.97
CA ARG A 100 14.77 3.74 5.25
C ARG A 100 14.09 4.66 4.25
N ALA A 101 13.08 4.19 3.54
CA ALA A 101 12.28 5.03 2.65
C ALA A 101 11.73 6.28 3.37
N LEU A 102 11.42 6.13 4.66
CA LEU A 102 10.90 7.18 5.53
C LEU A 102 11.77 8.45 5.55
N ASP A 103 13.09 8.30 5.43
CA ASP A 103 14.04 9.43 5.57
C ASP A 103 14.03 10.36 4.35
N SER A 104 13.52 9.90 3.21
CA SER A 104 13.43 10.70 1.98
C SER A 104 12.01 11.17 1.63
N VAL A 105 11.00 10.87 2.47
CA VAL A 105 9.63 11.31 2.18
C VAL A 105 9.52 12.82 2.32
N HIS A 106 9.08 13.50 1.26
CA HIS A 106 8.69 14.91 1.27
C HIS A 106 7.17 15.04 1.55
N PRO A 107 6.74 15.37 2.78
CA PRO A 107 5.31 15.36 3.13
C PRO A 107 4.46 16.43 2.44
N LEU A 108 5.11 17.45 1.85
CA LEU A 108 4.46 18.57 1.16
C LEU A 108 4.39 18.36 -0.36
N ASP A 109 4.87 17.22 -0.89
CA ASP A 109 4.68 16.86 -2.28
C ASP A 109 3.19 16.91 -2.66
N SER A 110 2.89 17.51 -3.83
CA SER A 110 1.53 17.72 -4.33
C SER A 110 0.74 16.41 -4.47
N ALA A 111 1.40 15.29 -4.71
CA ALA A 111 0.78 13.97 -4.81
C ALA A 111 0.06 13.53 -3.52
N PHE A 112 0.46 14.02 -2.34
CA PHE A 112 -0.30 13.80 -1.10
C PHE A 112 -1.66 14.48 -1.14
N LYS A 113 -1.72 15.69 -1.67
CA LYS A 113 -2.99 16.41 -1.85
C LYS A 113 -3.90 15.69 -2.83
N ASP A 114 -3.34 15.18 -3.92
CA ASP A 114 -4.08 14.38 -4.90
C ASP A 114 -4.60 13.09 -4.27
N ALA A 115 -3.78 12.38 -3.49
CA ALA A 115 -4.22 11.20 -2.76
C ALA A 115 -5.46 11.48 -1.91
N VAL A 116 -5.43 12.55 -1.08
CA VAL A 116 -6.56 12.96 -0.24
C VAL A 116 -7.79 13.32 -1.07
N GLN A 117 -7.63 14.10 -2.16
CA GLN A 117 -8.74 14.52 -3.02
C GLN A 117 -9.43 13.36 -3.73
N TYR A 118 -8.71 12.26 -3.96
CA TYR A 118 -9.24 11.07 -4.62
C TYR A 118 -9.53 9.91 -3.68
N GLY A 119 -9.52 10.17 -2.36
CA GLY A 119 -9.98 9.22 -1.35
C GLY A 119 -8.97 8.15 -0.96
N ILE A 120 -7.70 8.30 -1.33
CA ILE A 120 -6.62 7.44 -0.85
C ILE A 120 -6.11 8.01 0.48
N THR A 121 -6.29 7.28 1.57
CA THR A 121 -6.03 7.75 2.94
C THR A 121 -4.80 7.10 3.56
N THR A 122 -4.34 6.00 2.98
CA THR A 122 -3.17 5.23 3.45
C THR A 122 -2.32 4.84 2.26
N ALA A 123 -1.01 4.99 2.39
CA ALA A 123 -0.04 4.56 1.39
C ALA A 123 1.11 3.79 2.04
N HIS A 124 1.60 2.77 1.33
CA HIS A 124 2.81 2.07 1.68
C HIS A 124 3.97 2.65 0.88
N ILE A 125 4.92 3.23 1.59
CA ILE A 125 6.09 3.87 0.99
C ILE A 125 7.27 2.91 1.03
N MET A 126 7.92 2.73 -0.11
CA MET A 126 9.07 1.84 -0.18
C MET A 126 10.15 2.36 -1.15
N PRO A 127 11.42 1.95 -0.97
CA PRO A 127 12.45 2.20 -1.95
C PRO A 127 12.09 1.60 -3.31
N GLY A 128 12.62 2.16 -4.37
CA GLY A 128 12.51 1.59 -5.71
C GLY A 128 13.20 0.22 -5.82
N SER A 129 13.31 -0.27 -7.03
CA SER A 129 13.81 -1.63 -7.30
C SER A 129 15.20 -1.65 -7.97
N ALA A 130 15.98 -0.58 -7.81
CA ALA A 130 17.35 -0.53 -8.34
C ALA A 130 18.26 -1.52 -7.63
N ASN A 131 18.14 -1.64 -6.30
CA ASN A 131 19.02 -2.45 -5.47
C ASN A 131 18.45 -3.86 -5.23
N VAL A 132 19.36 -4.81 -5.05
CA VAL A 132 19.03 -6.19 -4.64
C VAL A 132 18.39 -6.18 -3.25
N ILE A 133 18.97 -5.40 -2.29
CA ILE A 133 18.28 -5.03 -1.04
C ILE A 133 18.19 -3.51 -1.01
N GLY A 134 16.99 -2.97 -1.05
CA GLY A 134 16.74 -1.53 -1.16
C GLY A 134 16.54 -0.80 0.17
N GLY A 135 16.27 -1.53 1.26
CA GLY A 135 16.03 -0.93 2.58
C GLY A 135 14.63 -1.17 3.14
N THR A 136 14.30 -0.48 4.23
CA THR A 136 13.02 -0.66 4.93
C THR A 136 11.91 0.22 4.37
N THR A 137 10.69 -0.27 4.51
CA THR A 137 9.45 0.37 4.03
C THR A 137 8.61 0.86 5.20
N SER A 138 7.67 1.77 4.94
CA SER A 138 6.80 2.36 5.97
C SER A 138 5.35 2.48 5.49
N VAL A 139 4.37 2.36 6.40
CA VAL A 139 2.95 2.64 6.11
C VAL A 139 2.57 3.96 6.76
N ILE A 140 1.98 4.86 5.97
CA ILE A 140 1.63 6.20 6.40
C ILE A 140 0.19 6.59 6.04
N LYS A 141 -0.36 7.55 6.77
CA LYS A 141 -1.53 8.32 6.31
C LYS A 141 -1.09 9.32 5.24
N THR A 142 -1.94 9.57 4.28
CA THR A 142 -1.64 10.48 3.15
C THR A 142 -1.77 11.96 3.52
N THR A 143 -1.77 12.29 4.80
CA THR A 143 -1.93 13.65 5.30
C THR A 143 -1.01 13.95 6.47
N GLY A 144 -0.43 15.15 6.47
CA GLY A 144 0.47 15.64 7.49
C GLY A 144 1.53 16.56 6.89
N THR A 145 2.22 17.29 7.74
CA THR A 145 3.38 18.13 7.38
C THR A 145 4.67 17.63 8.02
N ASN A 146 4.55 16.62 8.87
CA ASN A 146 5.66 15.94 9.54
C ASN A 146 5.44 14.44 9.45
N ILE A 147 6.39 13.75 8.86
CA ILE A 147 6.31 12.33 8.59
C ILE A 147 6.04 11.49 9.85
N SER A 148 6.59 11.87 11.01
CA SER A 148 6.34 11.18 12.28
C SER A 148 4.87 11.15 12.68
N ASN A 149 4.10 12.19 12.32
CA ASN A 149 2.66 12.27 12.59
C ASN A 149 1.79 11.55 11.55
N MET A 150 2.41 11.14 10.43
CA MET A 150 1.75 10.39 9.36
C MET A 150 1.87 8.87 9.55
N LEU A 151 2.77 8.41 10.42
CA LEU A 151 3.10 6.99 10.57
C LEU A 151 1.92 6.16 11.08
N ILE A 152 1.63 5.07 10.38
CA ILE A 152 0.85 3.93 10.87
C ILE A 152 1.80 2.85 11.36
N GLN A 153 2.86 2.59 10.59
CA GLN A 153 3.90 1.61 10.90
C GLN A 153 5.24 2.09 10.34
N GLU A 154 6.22 2.29 11.21
CA GLU A 154 7.53 2.83 10.83
C GLU A 154 8.34 1.86 9.98
N THR A 155 8.40 0.58 10.38
CA THR A 155 9.07 -0.48 9.63
C THR A 155 8.04 -1.52 9.22
N ALA A 156 7.59 -1.46 7.97
CA ALA A 156 6.54 -2.31 7.43
C ALA A 156 7.06 -3.47 6.56
N GLY A 157 8.35 -3.51 6.29
CA GLY A 157 8.97 -4.58 5.52
C GLY A 157 10.40 -4.26 5.10
N LEU A 158 11.09 -5.27 4.59
CA LEU A 158 12.39 -5.16 3.93
C LEU A 158 12.20 -5.30 2.42
N LYS A 159 12.51 -4.24 1.66
CA LYS A 159 12.43 -4.25 0.19
C LYS A 159 13.62 -4.95 -0.40
N ILE A 160 13.36 -5.93 -1.26
CA ILE A 160 14.34 -6.53 -2.16
C ILE A 160 13.82 -6.52 -3.60
N ALA A 161 14.71 -6.67 -4.58
CA ALA A 161 14.33 -6.72 -5.98
C ALA A 161 15.08 -7.81 -6.73
N LEU A 162 14.32 -8.52 -7.55
CA LEU A 162 14.80 -9.50 -8.52
C LEU A 162 14.56 -8.98 -9.95
N GLY A 163 15.08 -9.69 -10.93
CA GLY A 163 14.79 -9.44 -12.34
C GLY A 163 15.63 -8.35 -12.99
N GLU A 164 14.99 -7.60 -13.89
CA GLU A 164 15.68 -6.72 -14.83
C GLU A 164 16.26 -5.46 -14.19
N ASN A 165 15.58 -4.88 -13.18
CA ASN A 165 15.98 -3.58 -12.64
C ASN A 165 17.34 -3.62 -11.92
N PRO A 166 17.59 -4.46 -10.90
CA PRO A 166 18.90 -4.53 -10.27
C PRO A 166 19.98 -5.02 -11.24
N LYS A 167 19.62 -5.93 -12.16
CA LYS A 167 20.51 -6.40 -13.19
C LYS A 167 21.02 -5.27 -14.10
N ARG A 168 20.13 -4.36 -14.51
CA ARG A 168 20.46 -3.23 -15.38
C ARG A 168 21.24 -2.15 -14.65
N ILE A 169 20.80 -1.76 -13.47
CA ILE A 169 21.39 -0.62 -12.74
C ILE A 169 22.83 -0.91 -12.32
N HIS A 170 23.09 -2.09 -11.78
CA HIS A 170 24.43 -2.44 -11.29
C HIS A 170 25.36 -3.03 -12.36
N SER A 171 24.90 -3.11 -13.63
CA SER A 171 25.74 -3.52 -14.78
C SER A 171 26.45 -2.35 -15.49
N HIS A 172 26.21 -1.09 -15.09
CA HIS A 172 26.83 0.08 -15.74
C HIS A 172 28.20 0.41 -15.14
N GLY A 173 29.18 0.64 -15.99
CA GLY A 173 30.60 0.83 -15.67
C GLY A 173 31.44 -0.41 -15.99
N ASN A 174 32.74 -0.38 -15.74
CA ASN A 174 33.66 -1.52 -15.96
C ASN A 174 33.40 -2.73 -15.03
N LYS A 175 32.17 -2.84 -14.49
CA LYS A 175 31.75 -3.98 -13.67
C LYS A 175 31.04 -5.02 -14.55
N GLU A 176 31.37 -6.28 -14.30
CA GLU A 176 30.72 -7.42 -14.96
C GLU A 176 29.20 -7.38 -14.82
N SER A 177 28.50 -7.83 -15.85
CA SER A 177 27.05 -7.90 -15.88
C SER A 177 26.51 -8.73 -14.70
N ILE A 178 25.67 -8.13 -13.85
CA ILE A 178 24.97 -8.89 -12.79
C ILE A 178 23.97 -9.84 -13.43
N THR A 179 24.05 -11.12 -13.10
CA THR A 179 23.11 -12.14 -13.54
C THR A 179 22.05 -12.40 -12.47
N ARG A 180 20.93 -13.07 -12.84
CA ARG A 180 19.96 -13.60 -11.85
C ARG A 180 20.61 -14.51 -10.82
N MET A 181 21.61 -15.31 -11.24
CA MET A 181 22.40 -16.14 -10.31
C MET A 181 23.19 -15.28 -9.31
N GLY A 182 23.84 -14.21 -9.79
CA GLY A 182 24.58 -13.27 -8.93
C GLY A 182 23.66 -12.54 -7.94
N ILE A 183 22.47 -12.08 -8.36
CA ILE A 183 21.48 -11.47 -7.49
C ILE A 183 21.10 -12.43 -6.35
N MET A 184 20.76 -13.68 -6.69
CA MET A 184 20.40 -14.68 -5.70
C MET A 184 21.60 -15.08 -4.80
N GLY A 185 22.83 -15.04 -5.33
CA GLY A 185 24.05 -15.24 -4.55
C GLY A 185 24.23 -14.15 -3.47
N MET A 186 24.14 -12.88 -3.87
CA MET A 186 24.22 -11.73 -2.96
C MET A 186 23.14 -11.78 -1.86
N LEU A 187 21.90 -12.15 -2.22
CA LEU A 187 20.83 -12.30 -1.23
C LEU A 187 21.14 -13.40 -0.22
N ARG A 188 21.57 -14.57 -0.69
CA ARG A 188 21.94 -15.68 0.20
C ARG A 188 23.08 -15.32 1.14
N GLU A 189 24.12 -14.70 0.61
CA GLU A 189 25.28 -14.24 1.39
C GLU A 189 24.83 -13.30 2.51
N ALA A 190 24.07 -12.23 2.18
CA ALA A 190 23.59 -11.25 3.15
C ALA A 190 22.69 -11.88 4.23
N PHE A 191 21.77 -12.78 3.85
CA PHE A 191 20.89 -13.45 4.81
C PHE A 191 21.62 -14.52 5.64
N TYR A 192 22.59 -15.20 5.05
CA TYR A 192 23.45 -16.16 5.77
C TYR A 192 24.32 -15.44 6.80
N GLU A 193 24.97 -14.34 6.42
CA GLU A 193 25.74 -13.50 7.33
C GLU A 193 24.89 -12.98 8.48
N ALA A 194 23.71 -12.43 8.18
CA ALA A 194 22.80 -11.93 9.22
C ALA A 194 22.32 -13.02 10.17
N LYS A 195 22.11 -14.25 9.66
CA LYS A 195 21.68 -15.41 10.47
C LYS A 195 22.75 -15.85 11.48
N HIS A 196 24.04 -15.62 11.19
CA HIS A 196 25.16 -16.06 12.01
C HIS A 196 25.91 -14.90 12.66
N CYS A 197 25.40 -13.66 12.54
CA CYS A 197 26.03 -12.48 13.12
C CYS A 197 25.69 -12.35 14.61
N ASP A 198 26.71 -12.18 15.45
CA ASP A 198 26.55 -11.92 16.87
C ASP A 198 26.02 -10.51 17.15
N ASN A 199 26.41 -9.51 16.33
CA ASN A 199 25.97 -8.14 16.44
C ASN A 199 24.71 -7.87 15.62
N THR A 200 23.55 -8.29 16.13
CA THR A 200 22.25 -8.12 15.47
C THR A 200 21.71 -6.68 15.47
N ASP A 201 22.34 -5.76 16.21
CA ASP A 201 21.96 -4.34 16.27
C ASP A 201 22.68 -3.45 15.23
N SER A 202 23.63 -4.01 14.47
CA SER A 202 24.20 -3.30 13.32
C SER A 202 23.11 -2.84 12.37
N LEU A 203 23.15 -1.57 11.94
CA LEU A 203 22.14 -0.99 11.04
C LEU A 203 21.98 -1.78 9.73
N ARG A 204 23.06 -2.39 9.23
CA ARG A 204 23.03 -3.23 8.02
C ARG A 204 22.45 -4.62 8.26
N ILE A 205 22.59 -5.15 9.46
CA ILE A 205 22.18 -6.52 9.81
C ILE A 205 20.76 -6.55 10.35
N LYS A 206 20.40 -5.57 11.19
CA LYS A 206 19.14 -5.53 11.92
C LYS A 206 17.88 -5.74 11.06
N PRO A 207 17.70 -5.08 9.89
CA PRO A 207 16.50 -5.28 9.08
C PRO A 207 16.42 -6.70 8.50
N ILE A 208 17.55 -7.32 8.19
CA ILE A 208 17.59 -8.70 7.69
C ILE A 208 17.27 -9.67 8.83
N VAL A 209 17.78 -9.44 10.04
CA VAL A 209 17.46 -10.24 11.23
C VAL A 209 15.97 -10.14 11.56
N GLN A 210 15.37 -8.95 11.48
CA GLN A 210 13.93 -8.76 11.66
C GLN A 210 13.11 -9.58 10.63
N ALA A 211 13.59 -9.62 9.38
CA ALA A 211 12.97 -10.43 8.32
C ALA A 211 13.12 -11.95 8.62
N LEU A 212 14.31 -12.40 9.03
CA LEU A 212 14.56 -13.79 9.44
C LEU A 212 13.71 -14.23 10.64
N ARG A 213 13.44 -13.33 11.57
CA ARG A 213 12.54 -13.55 12.72
C ARG A 213 11.06 -13.40 12.36
N ARG A 214 10.75 -13.05 11.10
CA ARG A 214 9.37 -12.79 10.61
C ARG A 214 8.67 -11.64 11.34
N GLU A 215 9.43 -10.77 12.00
CA GLU A 215 8.92 -9.54 12.64
C GLU A 215 8.39 -8.58 11.57
N ILE A 216 9.11 -8.49 10.44
CA ILE A 216 8.70 -7.76 9.25
C ILE A 216 8.68 -8.69 8.02
N PRO A 217 7.76 -8.49 7.06
CA PRO A 217 7.78 -9.24 5.80
C PRO A 217 8.92 -8.78 4.88
N VAL A 218 9.37 -9.67 4.01
CA VAL A 218 10.23 -9.32 2.88
C VAL A 218 9.34 -8.97 1.68
N ARG A 219 9.49 -7.77 1.12
CA ARG A 219 8.73 -7.22 0.00
C ARG A 219 9.54 -7.39 -1.28
N ILE A 220 9.17 -8.36 -2.11
CA ILE A 220 10.00 -8.81 -3.23
C ILE A 220 9.44 -8.31 -4.55
N HIS A 221 10.14 -7.35 -5.18
CA HIS A 221 9.87 -6.95 -6.55
C HIS A 221 10.19 -8.10 -7.50
N ALA A 222 9.19 -8.62 -8.18
CA ALA A 222 9.33 -9.64 -9.22
C ALA A 222 8.17 -9.59 -10.22
N HIS A 223 8.50 -9.52 -11.52
CA HIS A 223 7.52 -9.49 -12.60
C HIS A 223 7.34 -10.87 -13.24
N ARG A 224 8.45 -11.54 -13.59
CA ARG A 224 8.44 -12.78 -14.35
C ARG A 224 8.18 -13.98 -13.45
N ALA A 225 7.54 -15.00 -14.00
CA ALA A 225 7.25 -16.24 -13.29
C ALA A 225 8.51 -16.93 -12.75
N ASP A 226 9.62 -16.94 -13.51
CA ASP A 226 10.90 -17.55 -13.06
C ASP A 226 11.55 -16.76 -11.91
N ASP A 227 11.47 -15.43 -11.90
CA ASP A 227 11.93 -14.60 -10.80
C ASP A 227 11.03 -14.78 -9.55
N ILE A 228 9.71 -14.87 -9.74
CA ILE A 228 8.76 -15.16 -8.64
C ILE A 228 9.06 -16.54 -8.03
N LEU A 229 9.24 -17.59 -8.85
CA LEU A 229 9.61 -18.93 -8.36
C LEU A 229 10.96 -18.93 -7.62
N SER A 230 11.90 -18.06 -8.04
CA SER A 230 13.18 -17.89 -7.33
C SER A 230 12.98 -17.21 -5.98
N ALA A 231 12.06 -16.23 -5.88
CA ALA A 231 11.65 -15.63 -4.62
C ALA A 231 11.01 -16.65 -3.66
N LEU A 232 10.16 -17.55 -4.19
CA LEU A 232 9.54 -18.62 -3.39
C LEU A 232 10.59 -19.57 -2.80
N ARG A 233 11.54 -20.05 -3.63
CA ARG A 233 12.64 -20.92 -3.15
C ARG A 233 13.50 -20.23 -2.10
N PHE A 234 13.79 -18.93 -2.27
CA PHE A 234 14.54 -18.15 -1.30
C PHE A 234 13.77 -18.01 0.02
N ALA A 235 12.46 -17.81 -0.05
CA ALA A 235 11.61 -17.73 1.13
C ALA A 235 11.58 -19.07 1.89
N ASP A 236 11.48 -20.19 1.17
CA ASP A 236 11.52 -21.54 1.75
C ASP A 236 12.88 -21.81 2.43
N GLU A 237 14.01 -21.43 1.78
CA GLU A 237 15.38 -21.62 2.28
C GLU A 237 15.63 -20.93 3.63
N PHE A 238 15.07 -19.71 3.81
CA PHE A 238 15.28 -18.91 5.01
C PHE A 238 14.05 -18.80 5.92
N ASN A 239 12.97 -19.53 5.62
CA ASN A 239 11.69 -19.49 6.35
C ASN A 239 11.12 -18.08 6.50
N LEU A 240 11.06 -17.30 5.41
CA LEU A 240 10.64 -15.91 5.41
C LEU A 240 9.12 -15.75 5.28
N ASP A 241 8.56 -14.69 5.85
CA ASP A 241 7.26 -14.16 5.45
C ASP A 241 7.47 -13.19 4.28
N ILE A 242 6.93 -13.51 3.12
CA ILE A 242 7.15 -12.71 1.90
C ILE A 242 5.87 -12.12 1.34
N ARG A 243 6.02 -11.04 0.60
CA ARG A 243 5.00 -10.46 -0.28
C ARG A 243 5.63 -10.27 -1.66
N ILE A 244 4.93 -10.71 -2.70
CA ILE A 244 5.39 -10.48 -4.08
C ILE A 244 4.80 -9.16 -4.57
N GLU A 245 5.68 -8.26 -4.96
CA GLU A 245 5.32 -6.97 -5.55
C GLU A 245 5.27 -7.08 -7.07
N HIS A 246 4.28 -6.43 -7.68
CA HIS A 246 3.94 -6.45 -9.09
C HIS A 246 3.34 -7.75 -9.60
N CYS A 247 3.94 -8.89 -9.32
CA CYS A 247 3.41 -10.23 -9.64
C CYS A 247 2.86 -10.37 -11.07
N THR A 248 3.52 -9.73 -12.05
CA THR A 248 2.99 -9.49 -13.41
C THR A 248 2.64 -10.79 -14.15
N GLU A 249 3.48 -11.82 -14.04
CA GLU A 249 3.25 -13.15 -14.61
C GLU A 249 2.70 -14.16 -13.58
N GLY A 250 2.15 -13.67 -12.45
CA GLY A 250 1.59 -14.53 -11.40
C GLY A 250 0.48 -15.46 -11.89
N HIS A 251 -0.28 -15.05 -12.91
CA HIS A 251 -1.32 -15.89 -13.52
C HIS A 251 -0.77 -17.19 -14.14
N LEU A 252 0.51 -17.22 -14.56
CA LEU A 252 1.14 -18.43 -15.11
C LEU A 252 1.48 -19.48 -14.04
N ILE A 253 1.56 -19.07 -12.78
CA ILE A 253 2.00 -19.90 -11.64
C ILE A 253 1.07 -19.71 -10.43
N ALA A 254 -0.19 -19.40 -10.68
CA ALA A 254 -1.13 -19.02 -9.60
C ALA A 254 -1.32 -20.13 -8.55
N HIS A 255 -1.25 -21.41 -8.94
CA HIS A 255 -1.30 -22.55 -8.03
C HIS A 255 -0.12 -22.58 -7.03
N GLU A 256 1.11 -22.25 -7.50
CA GLU A 256 2.29 -22.20 -6.62
C GLU A 256 2.17 -21.09 -5.55
N LEU A 257 1.49 -20.00 -5.90
CA LEU A 257 1.24 -18.90 -4.97
C LEU A 257 0.12 -19.25 -3.97
N ALA A 258 -0.92 -19.95 -4.44
CA ALA A 258 -2.05 -20.39 -3.62
C ALA A 258 -1.63 -21.44 -2.58
N ASP A 259 -0.82 -22.42 -2.97
CA ASP A 259 -0.33 -23.49 -2.08
C ASP A 259 0.44 -22.94 -0.86
N ARG A 260 1.00 -21.73 -1.00
CA ARG A 260 1.73 -21.05 0.08
C ARG A 260 0.89 -20.00 0.82
N ASN A 261 -0.40 -19.87 0.47
CA ASN A 261 -1.31 -18.84 1.05
C ASN A 261 -0.70 -17.43 1.01
N LEU A 262 -0.07 -17.08 -0.11
CA LEU A 262 0.62 -15.79 -0.26
C LEU A 262 -0.37 -14.65 -0.48
N LYS A 263 0.01 -13.48 0.02
CA LYS A 263 -0.60 -12.20 -0.32
C LYS A 263 0.30 -11.52 -1.35
N VAL A 264 -0.28 -11.10 -2.45
CA VAL A 264 0.45 -10.46 -3.55
C VAL A 264 -0.06 -9.05 -3.82
N CYS A 265 0.80 -8.22 -4.37
CA CYS A 265 0.46 -6.92 -4.91
C CYS A 265 0.56 -6.99 -6.43
N VAL A 266 -0.51 -6.62 -7.16
CA VAL A 266 -0.54 -6.60 -8.62
C VAL A 266 -0.66 -5.17 -9.12
N GLY A 267 0.22 -4.79 -10.03
CA GLY A 267 0.29 -3.45 -10.64
C GLY A 267 1.75 -2.97 -10.80
N PRO A 268 1.95 -1.84 -11.50
CA PRO A 268 0.97 -0.98 -12.17
C PRO A 268 0.55 -1.56 -13.52
N THR A 269 -0.72 -1.92 -13.66
CA THR A 269 -1.21 -2.50 -14.92
C THR A 269 -1.62 -1.40 -15.91
N LEU A 270 -2.08 -0.24 -15.40
CA LEU A 270 -2.43 0.93 -16.18
C LEU A 270 -1.17 1.71 -16.62
N THR A 271 -0.24 1.04 -17.28
CA THR A 271 0.98 1.61 -17.83
C THR A 271 1.34 0.92 -19.15
N ARG A 272 2.22 1.51 -19.94
CA ARG A 272 2.76 0.84 -21.13
C ARG A 272 3.67 -0.34 -20.76
N ARG A 273 3.91 -1.26 -21.68
CA ARG A 273 4.93 -2.31 -21.56
C ARG A 273 6.31 -1.72 -21.85
N SER A 274 6.95 -1.10 -20.86
CA SER A 274 8.19 -0.31 -21.04
C SER A 274 9.47 -1.13 -20.97
N LYS A 275 9.40 -2.41 -20.57
CA LYS A 275 10.56 -3.32 -20.42
C LYS A 275 10.13 -4.77 -20.70
N ILE A 276 11.12 -5.64 -20.98
CA ILE A 276 10.89 -7.02 -21.42
C ILE A 276 10.08 -7.83 -20.40
N GLU A 277 10.35 -7.66 -19.12
CA GLU A 277 9.64 -8.39 -18.05
C GLU A 277 8.14 -8.00 -17.91
N LEU A 278 7.70 -6.95 -18.62
CA LEU A 278 6.29 -6.55 -18.69
C LEU A 278 5.57 -7.06 -19.95
N LYS A 279 6.22 -7.88 -20.78
CA LYS A 279 5.64 -8.34 -22.07
C LYS A 279 4.30 -9.06 -21.89
N ASN A 280 4.15 -9.84 -20.82
CA ASN A 280 2.96 -10.62 -20.51
C ASN A 280 2.04 -9.92 -19.48
N LYS A 281 2.19 -8.60 -19.27
CA LYS A 281 1.32 -7.83 -18.39
C LYS A 281 -0.12 -7.87 -18.89
N SER A 282 -1.04 -8.35 -18.06
CA SER A 282 -2.45 -8.52 -18.37
C SER A 282 -3.34 -8.17 -17.18
N TRP A 283 -4.53 -7.66 -17.45
CA TRP A 283 -5.58 -7.48 -16.46
C TRP A 283 -6.18 -8.82 -15.98
N GLU A 284 -6.07 -9.88 -16.76
CA GLU A 284 -6.49 -11.24 -16.38
C GLU A 284 -5.75 -11.78 -15.16
N THR A 285 -4.56 -11.24 -14.87
CA THR A 285 -3.74 -11.66 -13.71
C THR A 285 -4.52 -11.56 -12.39
N TYR A 286 -5.34 -10.52 -12.22
CA TYR A 286 -6.11 -10.31 -10.99
C TYR A 286 -7.13 -11.44 -10.77
N GLN A 287 -7.97 -11.71 -11.77
CA GLN A 287 -8.97 -12.76 -11.70
C GLN A 287 -8.34 -14.15 -11.58
N ALA A 288 -7.28 -14.43 -12.35
CA ALA A 288 -6.61 -15.72 -12.33
C ALA A 288 -6.06 -16.05 -10.93
N LEU A 289 -5.47 -15.08 -10.25
CA LEU A 289 -4.96 -15.23 -8.88
C LEU A 289 -6.09 -15.42 -7.86
N TRP A 290 -7.13 -14.58 -7.90
CA TRP A 290 -8.28 -14.71 -7.01
C TRP A 290 -9.01 -16.05 -7.17
N ASN A 291 -9.16 -16.55 -8.39
CA ASN A 291 -9.79 -17.84 -8.68
C ASN A 291 -9.03 -19.04 -8.09
N GLN A 292 -7.73 -18.87 -7.84
CA GLN A 292 -6.90 -19.87 -7.14
C GLN A 292 -6.83 -19.62 -5.61
N GLY A 293 -7.56 -18.63 -5.08
CA GLY A 293 -7.55 -18.32 -3.65
C GLY A 293 -6.40 -17.44 -3.19
N VAL A 294 -5.62 -16.85 -4.10
CA VAL A 294 -4.55 -15.90 -3.74
C VAL A 294 -5.17 -14.54 -3.43
N GLU A 295 -4.92 -14.00 -2.24
CA GLU A 295 -5.37 -12.64 -1.87
C GLU A 295 -4.55 -11.59 -2.62
N VAL A 296 -5.22 -10.80 -3.47
CA VAL A 296 -4.59 -9.79 -4.33
C VAL A 296 -4.87 -8.39 -3.84
N SER A 297 -3.83 -7.59 -3.68
CA SER A 297 -3.94 -6.14 -3.51
C SER A 297 -3.62 -5.43 -4.83
N ILE A 298 -4.32 -4.32 -5.10
CA ILE A 298 -4.15 -3.53 -6.33
C ILE A 298 -3.32 -2.30 -6.00
N THR A 299 -2.38 -1.94 -6.88
CA THR A 299 -1.52 -0.78 -6.68
C THR A 299 -1.37 0.07 -7.93
N THR A 300 -1.04 1.35 -7.72
CA THR A 300 -0.63 2.28 -8.76
C THR A 300 0.87 2.23 -9.03
N ASP A 301 1.68 1.81 -8.04
CA ASP A 301 3.15 1.98 -8.11
C ASP A 301 3.50 3.46 -8.39
N HIS A 302 2.79 4.40 -7.73
CA HIS A 302 3.00 5.83 -7.93
C HIS A 302 4.50 6.17 -7.87
N PRO A 303 5.04 6.93 -8.85
CA PRO A 303 4.35 7.76 -9.84
C PRO A 303 4.10 7.08 -11.22
N TYR A 304 4.39 5.78 -11.39
CA TYR A 304 4.24 5.11 -12.70
C TYR A 304 2.78 5.13 -13.20
N THR A 305 1.82 4.90 -12.32
CA THR A 305 0.44 5.33 -12.45
C THR A 305 0.19 6.35 -11.35
N PRO A 306 -0.27 7.57 -11.64
CA PRO A 306 -0.54 8.55 -10.60
C PRO A 306 -1.53 8.01 -9.55
N ILE A 307 -1.28 8.29 -8.26
CA ILE A 307 -1.99 7.69 -7.13
C ILE A 307 -3.51 7.88 -7.19
N GLN A 308 -3.97 9.02 -7.71
CA GLN A 308 -5.39 9.33 -7.87
C GLN A 308 -6.17 8.37 -8.76
N TYR A 309 -5.50 7.49 -9.51
CA TYR A 309 -6.13 6.50 -10.39
C TYR A 309 -6.24 5.10 -9.77
N LEU A 310 -6.04 4.94 -8.47
CA LEU A 310 -6.16 3.65 -7.79
C LEU A 310 -7.54 2.99 -8.00
N ASN A 311 -8.63 3.76 -7.82
CA ASN A 311 -9.98 3.27 -8.06
C ASN A 311 -10.23 2.93 -9.54
N ILE A 312 -9.58 3.64 -10.47
CA ILE A 312 -9.66 3.35 -11.91
C ILE A 312 -8.95 2.03 -12.22
N CYS A 313 -7.79 1.78 -11.62
CA CYS A 313 -7.10 0.48 -11.75
C CYS A 313 -8.01 -0.66 -11.31
N ALA A 314 -8.67 -0.52 -10.14
CA ALA A 314 -9.61 -1.51 -9.64
C ALA A 314 -10.85 -1.67 -10.56
N SER A 315 -11.40 -0.55 -11.06
CA SER A 315 -12.55 -0.55 -11.99
C SER A 315 -12.22 -1.26 -13.31
N ILE A 316 -11.01 -1.06 -13.85
CA ILE A 316 -10.57 -1.75 -15.06
C ILE A 316 -10.41 -3.25 -14.78
N ALA A 317 -9.86 -3.64 -13.63
CA ALA A 317 -9.77 -5.06 -13.26
C ALA A 317 -11.15 -5.73 -13.21
N VAL A 318 -12.19 -5.02 -12.72
CA VAL A 318 -13.59 -5.51 -12.77
C VAL A 318 -14.09 -5.64 -14.20
N ARG A 319 -13.87 -4.65 -15.05
CA ARG A 319 -14.23 -4.70 -16.47
C ARG A 319 -13.61 -5.89 -17.18
N GLU A 320 -12.39 -6.27 -16.79
CA GLU A 320 -11.63 -7.39 -17.35
C GLU A 320 -11.89 -8.72 -16.61
N GLY A 321 -12.94 -8.77 -15.76
CA GLY A 321 -13.51 -10.01 -15.23
C GLY A 321 -13.29 -10.27 -13.74
N LEU A 322 -12.55 -9.41 -13.02
CA LEU A 322 -12.45 -9.55 -11.56
C LEU A 322 -13.82 -9.24 -10.91
N ASP A 323 -14.22 -10.02 -9.92
CA ASP A 323 -15.38 -9.74 -9.08
C ASP A 323 -15.28 -8.35 -8.42
N GLU A 324 -16.37 -7.57 -8.43
CA GLU A 324 -16.40 -6.19 -7.92
C GLU A 324 -16.05 -6.12 -6.43
N GLN A 325 -16.56 -7.04 -5.62
CA GLN A 325 -16.23 -7.10 -4.19
C GLN A 325 -14.73 -7.38 -3.97
N LYS A 326 -14.14 -8.26 -4.79
CA LYS A 326 -12.70 -8.56 -4.75
C LYS A 326 -11.83 -7.39 -5.17
N ALA A 327 -12.27 -6.60 -6.13
CA ALA A 327 -11.60 -5.36 -6.51
C ALA A 327 -11.65 -4.31 -5.39
N LEU A 328 -12.81 -4.15 -4.72
CA LEU A 328 -12.95 -3.29 -3.54
C LEU A 328 -12.06 -3.77 -2.39
N GLU A 329 -12.06 -5.07 -2.09
CA GLU A 329 -11.16 -5.65 -1.10
C GLU A 329 -9.70 -5.35 -1.43
N GLY A 330 -9.30 -5.45 -2.70
CA GLY A 330 -7.93 -5.24 -3.18
C GLY A 330 -7.36 -3.84 -2.96
N ILE A 331 -8.20 -2.82 -2.84
CA ILE A 331 -7.81 -1.43 -2.53
C ILE A 331 -8.22 -0.99 -1.11
N THR A 332 -8.68 -1.92 -0.27
CA THR A 332 -9.14 -1.66 1.10
C THR A 332 -8.62 -2.74 2.06
N ILE A 333 -9.48 -3.70 2.45
CA ILE A 333 -9.17 -4.66 3.52
C ILE A 333 -8.08 -5.67 3.13
N ALA A 334 -8.01 -6.14 1.87
CA ALA A 334 -6.94 -7.03 1.43
C ALA A 334 -5.59 -6.28 1.39
N ALA A 335 -5.59 -5.00 0.94
CA ALA A 335 -4.43 -4.13 1.03
C ALA A 335 -3.98 -3.93 2.49
N ALA A 336 -4.93 -3.67 3.40
CA ALA A 336 -4.64 -3.53 4.83
C ALA A 336 -4.05 -4.81 5.45
N ARG A 337 -4.58 -6.00 5.11
CA ARG A 337 -4.03 -7.30 5.55
C ARG A 337 -2.65 -7.58 4.97
N ASN A 338 -2.42 -7.21 3.72
CA ASN A 338 -1.10 -7.32 3.08
C ASN A 338 -0.05 -6.49 3.86
N LEU A 339 -0.46 -5.33 4.38
CA LEU A 339 0.36 -4.41 5.18
C LEU A 339 0.37 -4.73 6.68
N ARG A 340 -0.43 -5.70 7.16
CA ARG A 340 -0.61 -6.01 8.59
C ARG A 340 -1.19 -4.83 9.41
N VAL A 341 -2.02 -3.98 8.80
CA VAL A 341 -2.66 -2.81 9.43
C VAL A 341 -4.19 -2.88 9.42
N ASP A 342 -4.76 -4.04 9.11
CA ASP A 342 -6.20 -4.29 9.01
C ASP A 342 -6.95 -4.14 10.34
N HIS A 343 -6.23 -4.18 11.48
CA HIS A 343 -6.76 -3.83 12.79
C HIS A 343 -7.06 -2.33 12.96
N ARG A 344 -6.51 -1.48 12.09
CA ARG A 344 -6.68 -0.01 12.10
C ARG A 344 -7.51 0.53 10.96
N VAL A 345 -7.29 0.03 9.73
CA VAL A 345 -7.83 0.61 8.49
C VAL A 345 -8.39 -0.46 7.55
N GLY A 346 -8.98 -0.06 6.42
CA GLY A 346 -9.41 -0.96 5.33
C GLY A 346 -10.87 -1.42 5.40
N SER A 347 -11.62 -1.06 6.45
CA SER A 347 -13.06 -1.35 6.54
C SER A 347 -13.76 -0.35 7.46
N ILE A 348 -15.10 -0.23 7.33
CA ILE A 348 -15.91 0.60 8.25
C ILE A 348 -16.41 -0.30 9.39
N GLU A 349 -15.63 -0.35 10.47
CA GLU A 349 -15.91 -1.14 11.66
C GLU A 349 -15.60 -0.33 12.92
N ARG A 350 -16.32 -0.63 14.02
CA ARG A 350 -16.09 0.03 15.31
C ARG A 350 -14.62 -0.08 15.74
N ASN A 351 -14.10 1.01 16.32
CA ASN A 351 -12.73 1.18 16.83
C ASN A 351 -11.62 1.27 15.78
N LYS A 352 -11.91 1.11 14.50
CA LYS A 352 -10.96 1.44 13.44
C LYS A 352 -10.77 2.96 13.29
N ASP A 353 -9.68 3.35 12.69
CA ASP A 353 -9.41 4.76 12.36
C ASP A 353 -10.54 5.28 11.46
N ALA A 354 -11.02 6.47 11.75
CA ALA A 354 -12.06 7.09 10.94
C ALA A 354 -11.47 7.70 9.67
N ASP A 355 -11.10 6.81 8.75
CA ASP A 355 -10.69 7.11 7.39
C ASP A 355 -11.86 6.77 6.47
N LEU A 356 -12.62 7.78 6.08
CA LEU A 356 -13.90 7.61 5.39
C LEU A 356 -13.95 8.50 4.14
N VAL A 357 -14.54 7.99 3.08
CA VAL A 357 -14.73 8.73 1.83
C VAL A 357 -16.19 8.66 1.39
N LEU A 358 -16.84 9.82 1.28
CA LEU A 358 -18.15 9.95 0.72
C LEU A 358 -18.05 10.22 -0.79
N TRP A 359 -18.69 9.39 -1.60
CA TRP A 359 -18.68 9.45 -3.06
C TRP A 359 -20.05 9.82 -3.61
N ASN A 360 -20.09 10.59 -4.72
CA ASN A 360 -21.34 10.91 -5.42
C ASN A 360 -21.95 9.72 -6.18
N TYR A 361 -21.12 8.79 -6.65
CA TYR A 361 -21.47 7.51 -7.28
C TYR A 361 -20.61 6.41 -6.68
N HIS A 362 -20.94 5.15 -6.96
CA HIS A 362 -20.04 4.03 -6.66
C HIS A 362 -18.64 4.30 -7.23
N PRO A 363 -17.53 4.06 -6.50
CA PRO A 363 -16.18 4.47 -6.91
C PRO A 363 -15.72 3.94 -8.27
N PHE A 364 -16.32 2.87 -8.75
CA PHE A 364 -16.02 2.29 -10.07
C PHE A 364 -16.88 2.88 -11.21
N HIS A 365 -17.80 3.75 -10.91
CA HIS A 365 -18.53 4.49 -11.94
C HIS A 365 -17.63 5.58 -12.54
N TYR A 366 -17.62 5.74 -13.87
CA TYR A 366 -16.70 6.66 -14.57
C TYR A 366 -16.85 8.14 -14.17
N LEU A 367 -17.99 8.56 -13.64
CA LEU A 367 -18.23 9.92 -13.12
C LEU A 367 -18.03 10.02 -11.59
N ALA A 368 -17.57 8.95 -10.94
CA ALA A 368 -17.37 8.95 -9.51
C ALA A 368 -16.31 9.97 -9.08
N LYS A 369 -16.66 10.72 -8.03
CA LYS A 369 -15.75 11.69 -7.40
C LYS A 369 -15.98 11.68 -5.89
N PRO A 370 -14.94 11.77 -5.07
CA PRO A 370 -15.10 12.04 -3.65
C PRO A 370 -15.80 13.39 -3.44
N LEU A 371 -16.70 13.43 -2.49
CA LEU A 371 -17.36 14.64 -1.98
C LEU A 371 -16.74 15.08 -0.64
N VAL A 372 -16.40 14.09 0.18
CA VAL A 372 -15.73 14.28 1.48
C VAL A 372 -14.67 13.22 1.64
N THR A 373 -13.47 13.60 2.04
CA THR A 373 -12.43 12.68 2.52
C THR A 373 -12.08 13.05 3.96
N MET A 374 -12.21 12.06 4.84
CA MET A 374 -11.87 12.13 6.25
C MET A 374 -10.70 11.19 6.54
N ILE A 375 -9.71 11.67 7.30
CA ILE A 375 -8.57 10.86 7.77
C ILE A 375 -8.41 11.10 9.28
N ASN A 376 -8.30 10.03 10.06
CA ASN A 376 -8.22 10.10 11.52
C ASN A 376 -9.32 10.99 12.14
N GLY A 377 -10.55 10.93 11.59
CA GLY A 377 -11.70 11.69 12.05
C GLY A 377 -11.69 13.18 11.71
N LYS A 378 -10.76 13.65 10.88
CA LYS A 378 -10.70 15.06 10.41
C LYS A 378 -11.11 15.10 8.93
N ILE A 379 -12.08 15.95 8.60
CA ILE A 379 -12.43 16.22 7.19
C ILE A 379 -11.31 17.07 6.58
N LEU A 380 -10.61 16.52 5.60
CA LEU A 380 -9.46 17.15 4.94
C LEU A 380 -9.80 17.64 3.53
N PHE A 381 -10.77 17.01 2.90
CA PHE A 381 -11.32 17.44 1.63
C PHE A 381 -12.84 17.46 1.70
N LYS A 382 -13.44 18.55 1.22
CA LYS A 382 -14.88 18.69 1.03
C LYS A 382 -15.11 19.47 -0.26
N LYS A 383 -15.82 18.84 -1.18
CA LYS A 383 -16.19 19.46 -2.44
C LYS A 383 -17.32 20.48 -2.17
N ASN A 384 -17.12 21.71 -2.60
CA ASN A 384 -18.12 22.78 -2.54
C ASN A 384 -19.26 22.53 -3.55
#